data_75abb815ae2277b31a73c956f83d121c
#
_entry.id   75abb815ae2277b31a73c956f83d121c
#
_cell.length_a   1.000
_cell.length_b   1.000
_cell.length_c   1.000
_cell.angle_alpha   90.00
_cell.angle_beta   90.00
_cell.angle_gamma   90.00
#
_symmetry.space_group_name_H-M   'P 1'
#
loop_
_entity.id
_entity.type
_entity.pdbx_description
1 polymer ?
#
loop_
_entity_poly.entity_id
_entity_poly.type
_entity_poly.pdbx_seq_one_letter_code
_entity_poly.pdbx_strand_id
1 'polypeptide(L)'
;MRSAEKVATGCLLCGDGSGGRPVTDGLLRRCDTCQFVWTVSELPPPEQLYDRAYYETDGYQDYFASAGQRRYESARRLRWLRSRVRPATLLEAGSAGGYFLRAARDAGIDARGVEVSDAAASFAREQLGVPVRTDRFEDQAPGAPVEAVCAFHVLEHVTDPRRFLAAARAALRPDGWLALEVPNIASAAARRLGSGWPAIAPDYHRWHFTPHSLARLLAESGFRVVGQDTIFSRYYWRAPARLRQARNLVVADFAACRSLRVSHPTLGDLLRVFARREDS
;
A
#
# COMPACT_ATOMS: atom_id res chain seq x y z
N MET A 1 -24.48 0.62 -18.26
CA MET A 1 -23.76 -0.65 -18.09
C MET A 1 -22.39 -0.51 -18.73
N ARG A 2 -21.36 -0.21 -17.95
CA ARG A 2 -19.95 -0.24 -18.40
C ARG A 2 -19.46 -1.66 -18.17
N SER A 3 -18.88 -2.25 -19.23
CA SER A 3 -18.39 -3.63 -19.25
C SER A 3 -17.39 -3.86 -18.11
N ALA A 4 -17.59 -4.93 -17.34
CA ALA A 4 -16.57 -5.46 -16.45
C ALA A 4 -15.29 -5.69 -17.28
N GLU A 5 -14.19 -5.05 -16.89
CA GLU A 5 -12.89 -5.31 -17.50
C GLU A 5 -12.53 -6.77 -17.20
N LYS A 6 -12.35 -7.56 -18.26
CA LYS A 6 -11.98 -8.97 -18.16
C LYS A 6 -10.72 -9.10 -17.32
N VAL A 7 -10.77 -9.92 -16.29
CA VAL A 7 -9.58 -10.38 -15.58
C VAL A 7 -8.59 -10.92 -16.60
N ALA A 8 -7.37 -10.41 -16.56
CA ALA A 8 -6.31 -10.87 -17.45
C ALA A 8 -6.19 -12.40 -17.33
N THR A 9 -6.35 -13.12 -18.44
CA THR A 9 -6.25 -14.58 -18.50
C THR A 9 -4.82 -15.08 -18.25
N GLY A 10 -3.87 -14.16 -17.98
CA GLY A 10 -2.46 -14.45 -17.75
C GLY A 10 -1.86 -13.65 -16.59
N CYS A 11 -0.63 -14.00 -16.23
CA CYS A 11 0.13 -13.31 -15.20
C CYS A 11 0.47 -11.87 -15.61
N LEU A 12 0.00 -10.90 -14.85
CA LEU A 12 0.29 -9.47 -15.07
C LEU A 12 1.80 -9.17 -15.10
N LEU A 13 2.60 -9.90 -14.32
CA LEU A 13 4.01 -9.60 -14.17
C LEU A 13 4.87 -10.14 -15.31
N CYS A 14 4.66 -11.38 -15.77
CA CYS A 14 5.50 -12.00 -16.81
C CYS A 14 4.78 -12.33 -18.11
N GLY A 15 3.47 -12.07 -18.21
CA GLY A 15 2.68 -12.36 -19.41
C GLY A 15 2.36 -13.87 -19.60
N ASP A 16 2.72 -14.75 -18.65
CA ASP A 16 2.42 -16.16 -18.75
C ASP A 16 0.91 -16.41 -18.81
N GLY A 17 0.44 -16.97 -19.92
CA GLY A 17 -0.97 -17.23 -20.19
C GLY A 17 -1.54 -18.50 -19.53
N SER A 18 -0.76 -19.24 -18.73
CA SER A 18 -1.20 -20.51 -18.09
C SER A 18 -2.33 -20.32 -17.08
N GLY A 19 -2.58 -19.07 -16.65
CA GLY A 19 -3.54 -18.76 -15.59
C GLY A 19 -3.06 -19.14 -14.19
N GLY A 20 -1.85 -19.66 -14.05
CA GLY A 20 -1.24 -20.02 -12.77
C GLY A 20 -1.96 -21.15 -12.04
N ARG A 21 -1.40 -21.61 -10.93
CA ARG A 21 -1.98 -22.65 -10.06
C ARG A 21 -2.75 -22.03 -8.89
N PRO A 22 -3.86 -22.68 -8.43
CA PRO A 22 -4.58 -22.24 -7.26
C PRO A 22 -3.71 -22.37 -6.00
N VAL A 23 -3.81 -21.39 -5.12
CA VAL A 23 -3.19 -21.36 -3.79
C VAL A 23 -4.19 -20.79 -2.79
N THR A 24 -3.93 -20.93 -1.48
CA THR A 24 -4.75 -20.31 -0.45
C THR A 24 -6.22 -20.72 -0.57
N ASP A 25 -6.46 -22.05 -0.55
CA ASP A 25 -7.80 -22.65 -0.68
C ASP A 25 -8.56 -22.23 -1.95
N GLY A 26 -7.83 -21.90 -3.02
CA GLY A 26 -8.39 -21.49 -4.30
C GLY A 26 -8.78 -20.00 -4.41
N LEU A 27 -8.65 -19.22 -3.35
CA LEU A 27 -8.92 -17.77 -3.35
C LEU A 27 -7.94 -16.99 -4.22
N LEU A 28 -6.70 -17.48 -4.32
CA LEU A 28 -5.62 -16.85 -5.05
C LEU A 28 -5.06 -17.78 -6.12
N ARG A 29 -4.43 -17.18 -7.13
CA ARG A 29 -3.58 -17.89 -8.09
C ARG A 29 -2.13 -17.45 -7.96
N ARG A 30 -1.22 -18.38 -8.25
CA ARG A 30 0.21 -18.11 -8.30
C ARG A 30 0.75 -18.51 -9.68
N CYS A 31 1.43 -17.59 -10.32
CA CYS A 31 2.12 -17.86 -11.58
C CYS A 31 3.21 -18.91 -11.39
N ASP A 32 3.24 -19.93 -12.25
CA ASP A 32 4.24 -20.97 -12.18
C ASP A 32 5.62 -20.48 -12.65
N THR A 33 5.64 -19.49 -13.54
CA THR A 33 6.86 -18.92 -14.10
C THR A 33 7.53 -17.91 -13.15
N CYS A 34 6.80 -16.90 -12.66
CA CYS A 34 7.40 -15.79 -11.88
C CYS A 34 6.96 -15.74 -10.42
N GLN A 35 6.12 -16.67 -9.97
CA GLN A 35 5.60 -16.78 -8.60
C GLN A 35 4.77 -15.57 -8.14
N PHE A 36 4.36 -14.67 -9.03
CA PHE A 36 3.43 -13.59 -8.73
C PHE A 36 2.06 -14.14 -8.32
N VAL A 37 1.39 -13.47 -7.38
CA VAL A 37 0.14 -13.95 -6.79
C VAL A 37 -0.96 -12.91 -6.97
N TRP A 38 -2.17 -13.36 -7.36
CA TRP A 38 -3.34 -12.50 -7.55
C TRP A 38 -4.63 -13.17 -7.08
N THR A 39 -5.64 -12.36 -6.80
CA THR A 39 -6.99 -12.80 -6.41
C THR A 39 -7.76 -13.30 -7.63
N VAL A 40 -8.51 -14.39 -7.47
CA VAL A 40 -9.30 -15.02 -8.55
C VAL A 40 -10.59 -14.25 -8.82
N SER A 41 -11.20 -13.67 -7.78
CA SER A 41 -12.48 -12.97 -7.89
C SER A 41 -12.35 -11.71 -8.74
N GLU A 42 -13.34 -11.46 -9.60
CA GLU A 42 -13.50 -10.17 -10.25
C GLU A 42 -13.92 -9.14 -9.20
N LEU A 43 -13.12 -8.09 -9.07
CA LEU A 43 -13.41 -7.01 -8.15
C LEU A 43 -13.92 -5.79 -8.92
N PRO A 44 -14.92 -5.07 -8.38
CA PRO A 44 -15.34 -3.79 -8.94
C PRO A 44 -14.17 -2.80 -8.98
N PRO A 45 -14.22 -1.79 -9.83
CA PRO A 45 -13.19 -0.75 -9.83
C PRO A 45 -13.10 -0.05 -8.47
N PRO A 46 -11.91 0.50 -8.09
CA PRO A 46 -11.66 1.05 -6.76
C PRO A 46 -12.68 2.10 -6.30
N GLU A 47 -13.16 2.96 -7.18
CA GLU A 47 -14.16 3.99 -6.86
C GLU A 47 -15.51 3.44 -6.40
N GLN A 48 -15.81 2.18 -6.70
CA GLN A 48 -17.02 1.48 -6.25
C GLN A 48 -16.78 0.69 -4.95
N LEU A 49 -15.52 0.31 -4.69
CA LEU A 49 -15.14 -0.44 -3.48
C LEU A 49 -14.89 0.47 -2.29
N TYR A 50 -14.39 1.69 -2.52
CA TYR A 50 -13.98 2.63 -1.46
C TYR A 50 -14.96 3.78 -1.31
N ASP A 51 -16.25 3.43 -1.27
CA ASP A 51 -17.32 4.35 -0.97
C ASP A 51 -17.35 4.74 0.53
N ARG A 52 -18.37 5.48 0.93
CA ARG A 52 -18.55 5.90 2.31
C ARG A 52 -18.74 4.73 3.27
N ALA A 53 -19.47 3.68 2.84
CA ALA A 53 -19.74 2.52 3.67
C ALA A 53 -18.46 1.76 4.03
N TYR A 54 -17.50 1.68 3.12
CA TYR A 54 -16.18 1.08 3.39
C TYR A 54 -15.48 1.72 4.58
N TYR A 55 -15.55 3.05 4.73
CA TYR A 55 -14.90 3.79 5.82
C TYR A 55 -15.71 3.82 7.12
N GLU A 56 -17.03 3.60 7.06
CA GLU A 56 -17.92 3.69 8.22
C GLU A 56 -18.31 2.33 8.79
N THR A 57 -18.52 1.32 7.95
CA THR A 57 -19.15 0.04 8.36
C THR A 57 -18.37 -1.22 7.99
N ASP A 58 -17.69 -1.26 6.85
CA ASP A 58 -17.18 -2.51 6.28
C ASP A 58 -15.70 -2.78 6.54
N GLY A 59 -14.82 -2.27 5.70
CA GLY A 59 -13.40 -2.62 5.73
C GLY A 59 -12.59 -1.88 6.78
N TYR A 60 -12.96 -0.64 7.05
CA TYR A 60 -12.27 0.27 7.96
C TYR A 60 -13.21 0.86 9.00
N GLN A 61 -14.02 0.01 9.65
CA GLN A 61 -14.91 0.44 10.72
C GLN A 61 -14.23 1.49 11.61
N ASP A 62 -14.91 2.61 11.82
CA ASP A 62 -14.42 3.73 12.61
C ASP A 62 -13.12 4.39 12.09
N TYR A 63 -12.84 4.35 10.78
CA TYR A 63 -11.64 5.00 10.24
C TYR A 63 -11.53 6.46 10.72
N PHE A 64 -12.61 7.22 10.59
CA PHE A 64 -12.66 8.62 10.97
C PHE A 64 -12.64 8.81 12.50
N ALA A 65 -13.20 7.90 13.28
CA ALA A 65 -13.18 7.94 14.74
C ALA A 65 -11.82 7.53 15.34
N SER A 66 -11.00 6.76 14.60
CA SER A 66 -9.70 6.25 15.07
C SER A 66 -8.51 7.22 14.86
N ALA A 67 -8.75 8.52 14.97
CA ALA A 67 -7.77 9.58 14.69
C ALA A 67 -6.41 9.39 15.40
N GLY A 68 -6.42 8.94 16.67
CA GLY A 68 -5.19 8.69 17.43
C GLY A 68 -4.29 7.63 16.79
N GLN A 69 -4.89 6.51 16.34
CA GLN A 69 -4.17 5.46 15.65
C GLN A 69 -3.62 5.94 14.30
N ARG A 70 -4.42 6.68 13.51
CA ARG A 70 -4.02 7.21 12.21
C ARG A 70 -2.86 8.19 12.32
N ARG A 71 -2.89 9.08 13.30
CA ARG A 71 -1.77 9.99 13.61
C ARG A 71 -0.49 9.23 13.98
N TYR A 72 -0.62 8.18 14.79
CA TYR A 72 0.53 7.35 15.18
C TYR A 72 1.16 6.64 13.98
N GLU A 73 0.34 6.00 13.13
CA GLU A 73 0.79 5.33 11.90
C GLU A 73 1.44 6.33 10.93
N SER A 74 0.83 7.50 10.73
CA SER A 74 1.34 8.57 9.88
C SER A 74 2.70 9.10 10.37
N ALA A 75 2.86 9.30 11.68
CA ALA A 75 4.14 9.71 12.25
C ALA A 75 5.23 8.65 12.06
N ARG A 76 4.89 7.35 12.11
CA ARG A 76 5.84 6.25 11.83
C ARG A 76 6.24 6.23 10.35
N ARG A 77 5.28 6.39 9.43
CA ARG A 77 5.52 6.47 7.98
C ARG A 77 6.40 7.66 7.64
N LEU A 78 6.10 8.83 8.20
CA LEU A 78 6.90 10.04 8.00
C LEU A 78 8.34 9.88 8.53
N ARG A 79 8.51 9.28 9.73
CA ARG A 79 9.83 8.99 10.27
C ARG A 79 10.60 8.00 9.40
N TRP A 80 9.93 6.98 8.87
CA TRP A 80 10.51 6.04 7.92
C TRP A 80 10.91 6.74 6.62
N LEU A 81 10.05 7.57 6.03
CA LEU A 81 10.37 8.38 4.85
C LEU A 81 11.62 9.23 5.10
N ARG A 82 11.62 10.00 6.19
CA ARG A 82 12.73 10.92 6.54
C ARG A 82 14.03 10.22 6.91
N SER A 83 14.02 8.92 7.12
CA SER A 83 15.24 8.14 7.33
C SER A 83 16.06 7.92 6.05
N ARG A 84 15.46 8.18 4.88
CA ARG A 84 16.09 8.00 3.56
C ARG A 84 16.06 9.26 2.72
N VAL A 85 14.97 10.01 2.79
CA VAL A 85 14.75 11.20 1.99
C VAL A 85 14.07 12.29 2.83
N ARG A 86 14.43 13.54 2.58
CA ARG A 86 13.78 14.72 3.17
C ARG A 86 13.25 15.59 2.03
N PRO A 87 12.13 15.21 1.42
CA PRO A 87 11.62 15.90 0.27
C PRO A 87 11.03 17.27 0.68
N ALA A 88 11.21 18.29 -0.16
CA ALA A 88 10.49 19.54 -0.04
C ALA A 88 9.07 19.43 -0.58
N THR A 89 8.85 18.60 -1.60
CA THR A 89 7.54 18.38 -2.25
C THR A 89 7.18 16.89 -2.26
N LEU A 90 5.90 16.57 -1.97
CA LEU A 90 5.41 15.20 -1.85
C LEU A 90 4.00 15.07 -2.43
N LEU A 91 3.76 13.97 -3.15
CA LEU A 91 2.44 13.53 -3.58
C LEU A 91 2.12 12.17 -2.94
N GLU A 92 0.99 12.08 -2.22
CA GLU A 92 0.48 10.81 -1.69
C GLU A 92 -0.63 10.28 -2.60
N ALA A 93 -0.43 9.07 -3.13
CA ALA A 93 -1.45 8.33 -3.84
C ALA A 93 -2.25 7.50 -2.84
N GLY A 94 -3.60 7.57 -2.90
CA GLY A 94 -4.48 6.93 -1.94
C GLY A 94 -4.34 7.53 -0.55
N SER A 95 -4.56 8.86 -0.43
CA SER A 95 -4.31 9.58 0.81
C SER A 95 -5.35 9.33 1.91
N ALA A 96 -6.44 8.62 1.59
CA ALA A 96 -7.56 8.38 2.48
C ALA A 96 -7.99 9.69 3.20
N GLY A 97 -8.21 9.67 4.52
CA GLY A 97 -8.56 10.86 5.29
C GLY A 97 -7.42 11.87 5.51
N GLY A 98 -6.25 11.75 4.85
CA GLY A 98 -5.22 12.80 4.80
C GLY A 98 -4.31 12.90 6.02
N TYR A 99 -4.32 11.93 6.93
CA TYR A 99 -3.51 11.99 8.16
C TYR A 99 -2.00 12.01 7.92
N PHE A 100 -1.52 11.30 6.89
CA PHE A 100 -0.10 11.34 6.54
C PHE A 100 0.27 12.67 5.88
N LEU A 101 -0.59 13.20 5.01
CA LEU A 101 -0.40 14.54 4.42
C LEU A 101 -0.34 15.61 5.51
N ARG A 102 -1.23 15.54 6.51
CA ARG A 102 -1.21 16.49 7.63
C ARG A 102 0.12 16.42 8.38
N ALA A 103 0.58 15.20 8.72
CA ALA A 103 1.87 15.01 9.40
C ALA A 103 3.06 15.50 8.54
N ALA A 104 3.02 15.31 7.23
CA ALA A 104 4.06 15.79 6.31
C ALA A 104 4.07 17.33 6.25
N ARG A 105 2.90 17.97 6.14
CA ARG A 105 2.77 19.44 6.12
C ARG A 105 3.18 20.07 7.44
N ASP A 106 2.82 19.48 8.58
CA ASP A 106 3.29 19.90 9.91
C ASP A 106 4.81 19.81 10.05
N ALA A 107 5.46 18.94 9.28
CA ALA A 107 6.92 18.81 9.22
C ALA A 107 7.59 19.70 8.15
N GLY A 108 6.83 20.65 7.54
CA GLY A 108 7.33 21.62 6.56
C GLY A 108 7.44 21.09 5.12
N ILE A 109 6.83 19.95 4.80
CA ILE A 109 6.81 19.41 3.44
C ILE A 109 5.58 19.97 2.70
N ASP A 110 5.77 20.48 1.48
CA ASP A 110 4.64 20.81 0.60
C ASP A 110 4.05 19.51 0.05
N ALA A 111 3.08 18.96 0.81
CA ALA A 111 2.45 17.67 0.55
C ALA A 111 1.02 17.86 0.03
N ARG A 112 0.67 17.12 -1.03
CA ARG A 112 -0.67 17.04 -1.63
C ARG A 112 -1.04 15.57 -1.87
N GLY A 113 -2.34 15.28 -1.98
CA GLY A 113 -2.84 13.92 -2.15
C GLY A 113 -3.81 13.73 -3.29
N VAL A 114 -3.96 12.48 -3.69
CA VAL A 114 -5.02 12.00 -4.57
C VAL A 114 -5.71 10.84 -3.87
N GLU A 115 -7.05 10.86 -3.86
CA GLU A 115 -7.87 9.84 -3.22
C GLU A 115 -9.10 9.56 -4.09
N VAL A 116 -9.40 8.29 -4.29
CA VAL A 116 -10.52 7.86 -5.15
C VAL A 116 -11.87 8.01 -4.44
N SER A 117 -11.88 7.88 -3.12
CA SER A 117 -13.08 8.06 -2.29
C SER A 117 -13.38 9.53 -2.05
N ASP A 118 -14.52 10.00 -2.55
CA ASP A 118 -14.95 11.38 -2.30
C ASP A 118 -15.19 11.66 -0.82
N ALA A 119 -15.74 10.70 -0.08
CA ALA A 119 -15.97 10.82 1.37
C ALA A 119 -14.64 11.03 2.13
N ALA A 120 -13.61 10.22 1.83
CA ALA A 120 -12.31 10.33 2.47
C ALA A 120 -11.57 11.61 2.04
N ALA A 121 -11.62 11.97 0.76
CA ALA A 121 -11.02 13.19 0.25
C ALA A 121 -11.69 14.45 0.83
N SER A 122 -13.01 14.46 0.98
CA SER A 122 -13.76 15.56 1.62
C SER A 122 -13.37 15.67 3.09
N PHE A 123 -13.31 14.56 3.83
CA PHE A 123 -12.82 14.58 5.21
C PHE A 123 -11.41 15.17 5.32
N ALA A 124 -10.50 14.78 4.44
CA ALA A 124 -9.13 15.31 4.43
C ALA A 124 -9.09 16.83 4.22
N ARG A 125 -9.87 17.34 3.27
CA ARG A 125 -9.97 18.78 3.00
C ARG A 125 -10.62 19.55 4.14
N GLU A 126 -11.76 19.08 4.62
CA GLU A 126 -12.61 19.81 5.57
C GLU A 126 -12.14 19.69 7.02
N GLN A 127 -11.72 18.50 7.44
CA GLN A 127 -11.37 18.22 8.84
C GLN A 127 -9.87 18.38 9.12
N LEU A 128 -9.01 18.09 8.13
CA LEU A 128 -7.57 18.19 8.31
C LEU A 128 -6.92 19.37 7.56
N GLY A 129 -7.67 20.06 6.70
CA GLY A 129 -7.16 21.22 5.95
C GLY A 129 -6.00 20.89 5.02
N VAL A 130 -6.00 19.69 4.44
CA VAL A 130 -4.94 19.25 3.53
C VAL A 130 -5.43 19.15 2.08
N PRO A 131 -4.61 19.51 1.08
CA PRO A 131 -5.01 19.50 -0.32
C PRO A 131 -5.09 18.06 -0.83
N VAL A 132 -6.30 17.58 -1.08
CA VAL A 132 -6.58 16.28 -1.67
C VAL A 132 -7.50 16.45 -2.87
N ARG A 133 -7.12 15.89 -4.00
CA ARG A 133 -7.95 15.81 -5.20
C ARG A 133 -8.69 14.47 -5.21
N THR A 134 -10.00 14.50 -5.48
CA THR A 134 -10.78 13.27 -5.69
C THR A 134 -10.59 12.82 -7.12
N ASP A 135 -9.85 11.72 -7.31
CA ASP A 135 -9.55 11.14 -8.62
C ASP A 135 -8.88 9.76 -8.46
N ARG A 136 -8.80 8.99 -9.55
CA ARG A 136 -7.88 7.86 -9.62
C ARG A 136 -6.46 8.40 -9.87
N PHE A 137 -5.51 7.89 -9.11
CA PHE A 137 -4.12 8.37 -9.20
C PHE A 137 -3.54 8.16 -10.61
N GLU A 138 -3.82 7.04 -11.24
CA GLU A 138 -3.35 6.68 -12.57
C GLU A 138 -4.01 7.47 -13.71
N ASP A 139 -5.10 8.18 -13.46
CA ASP A 139 -5.86 8.93 -14.46
C ASP A 139 -5.63 10.44 -14.38
N GLN A 140 -4.94 10.89 -13.33
CA GLN A 140 -4.68 12.31 -13.17
C GLN A 140 -3.66 12.83 -14.20
N ALA A 141 -3.89 14.02 -14.71
CA ALA A 141 -2.86 14.74 -15.47
C ALA A 141 -1.66 15.03 -14.53
N PRO A 142 -0.41 14.81 -14.99
CA PRO A 142 0.76 15.15 -14.21
C PRO A 142 0.74 16.65 -13.89
N GLY A 143 0.72 16.95 -12.58
CA GLY A 143 0.94 18.33 -12.09
C GLY A 143 2.43 18.67 -12.08
N ALA A 144 2.80 19.72 -11.34
CA ALA A 144 4.22 20.02 -11.12
C ALA A 144 4.93 18.81 -10.52
N PRO A 145 6.10 18.41 -11.07
CA PRO A 145 6.83 17.26 -10.57
C PRO A 145 7.22 17.40 -9.10
N VAL A 146 7.14 16.27 -8.37
CA VAL A 146 7.47 16.21 -6.94
C VAL A 146 8.77 15.46 -6.68
N GLU A 147 9.34 15.68 -5.50
CA GLU A 147 10.54 14.98 -5.05
C GLU A 147 10.25 13.57 -4.55
N ALA A 148 9.06 13.36 -4.01
CA ALA A 148 8.64 12.04 -3.52
C ALA A 148 7.18 11.75 -3.86
N VAL A 149 6.91 10.51 -4.28
CA VAL A 149 5.58 9.90 -4.32
C VAL A 149 5.53 8.84 -3.22
N CYS A 150 4.46 8.87 -2.42
CA CYS A 150 4.20 7.88 -1.39
C CYS A 150 2.88 7.15 -1.68
N ALA A 151 2.84 5.84 -1.43
CA ALA A 151 1.61 5.07 -1.44
C ALA A 151 1.65 3.98 -0.35
N PHE A 152 0.68 4.01 0.54
CA PHE A 152 0.59 3.12 1.69
C PHE A 152 -0.70 2.33 1.64
N HIS A 153 -0.62 1.04 1.37
CA HIS A 153 -1.78 0.17 1.14
C HIS A 153 -2.65 0.65 -0.02
N VAL A 154 -2.05 0.79 -1.19
CA VAL A 154 -2.72 1.22 -2.42
C VAL A 154 -2.44 0.27 -3.58
N LEU A 155 -1.18 -0.11 -3.79
CA LEU A 155 -0.76 -0.85 -4.98
C LEU A 155 -1.41 -2.23 -5.08
N GLU A 156 -1.77 -2.85 -3.95
CA GLU A 156 -2.53 -4.11 -3.89
C GLU A 156 -3.97 -3.99 -4.37
N HIS A 157 -4.51 -2.77 -4.42
CA HIS A 157 -5.92 -2.49 -4.73
C HIS A 157 -6.15 -2.00 -6.16
N VAL A 158 -5.16 -1.40 -6.80
CA VAL A 158 -5.32 -0.77 -8.13
C VAL A 158 -5.65 -1.81 -9.20
N THR A 159 -6.38 -1.40 -10.22
CA THR A 159 -6.75 -2.29 -11.34
C THR A 159 -5.53 -2.71 -12.13
N ASP A 160 -4.61 -1.78 -12.42
CA ASP A 160 -3.37 -2.02 -13.14
C ASP A 160 -2.18 -1.38 -12.40
N PRO A 161 -1.35 -2.17 -11.71
CA PRO A 161 -0.19 -1.66 -10.99
C PRO A 161 0.91 -1.11 -11.92
N ARG A 162 1.00 -1.53 -13.18
CA ARG A 162 1.94 -0.94 -14.14
C ARG A 162 1.52 0.47 -14.52
N ARG A 163 0.23 0.68 -14.78
CA ARG A 163 -0.32 2.02 -15.05
C ARG A 163 -0.16 2.95 -13.85
N PHE A 164 -0.41 2.46 -12.64
CA PHE A 164 -0.16 3.19 -11.40
C PHE A 164 1.32 3.62 -11.29
N LEU A 165 2.25 2.71 -11.51
CA LEU A 165 3.68 3.00 -11.44
C LEU A 165 4.14 3.97 -12.56
N ALA A 166 3.56 3.87 -13.76
CA ALA A 166 3.80 4.83 -14.83
C ALA A 166 3.34 6.24 -14.44
N ALA A 167 2.17 6.38 -13.80
CA ALA A 167 1.70 7.66 -13.28
C ALA A 167 2.60 8.18 -12.14
N ALA A 168 3.06 7.31 -11.24
CA ALA A 168 4.02 7.67 -10.20
C ALA A 168 5.35 8.16 -10.79
N ARG A 169 5.84 7.49 -11.84
CA ARG A 169 7.04 7.91 -12.56
C ARG A 169 6.87 9.27 -13.25
N ALA A 170 5.72 9.51 -13.86
CA ALA A 170 5.40 10.78 -14.51
C ALA A 170 5.28 11.94 -13.50
N ALA A 171 4.77 11.69 -12.29
CA ALA A 171 4.64 12.68 -11.24
C ALA A 171 5.95 13.03 -10.54
N LEU A 172 6.97 12.17 -10.64
CA LEU A 172 8.27 12.41 -10.01
C LEU A 172 9.18 13.24 -10.91
N ARG A 173 9.97 14.11 -10.31
CA ARG A 173 11.13 14.71 -10.98
C ARG A 173 12.19 13.64 -11.32
N PRO A 174 13.14 13.91 -12.22
CA PRO A 174 14.32 13.08 -12.39
C PRO A 174 14.95 12.79 -11.01
N ASP A 175 15.41 11.56 -10.80
CA ASP A 175 15.94 11.11 -9.51
C ASP A 175 14.97 11.20 -8.32
N GLY A 176 13.68 11.36 -8.55
CA GLY A 176 12.65 11.39 -7.51
C GLY A 176 12.50 10.04 -6.80
N TRP A 177 11.87 10.06 -5.64
CA TRP A 177 11.72 8.91 -4.76
C TRP A 177 10.31 8.36 -4.76
N LEU A 178 10.19 7.05 -4.89
CA LEU A 178 8.95 6.31 -4.65
C LEU A 178 9.07 5.56 -3.32
N ALA A 179 8.10 5.75 -2.41
CA ALA A 179 8.03 5.07 -1.13
C ALA A 179 6.72 4.29 -1.03
N LEU A 180 6.80 2.97 -0.95
CA LEU A 180 5.66 2.06 -0.93
C LEU A 180 5.59 1.25 0.37
N GLU A 181 4.37 0.99 0.84
CA GLU A 181 4.06 0.02 1.90
C GLU A 181 2.89 -0.84 1.42
N VAL A 182 3.09 -2.17 1.33
CA VAL A 182 2.08 -3.14 0.90
C VAL A 182 2.12 -4.40 1.79
N PRO A 183 1.05 -5.20 1.85
CA PRO A 183 1.09 -6.51 2.51
C PRO A 183 2.13 -7.44 1.88
N ASN A 184 2.79 -8.23 2.73
CA ASN A 184 3.82 -9.20 2.33
C ASN A 184 3.29 -10.62 2.39
N ILE A 185 2.85 -11.18 1.27
CA ILE A 185 2.34 -12.56 1.23
C ILE A 185 3.43 -13.61 1.50
N ALA A 186 4.71 -13.24 1.42
CA ALA A 186 5.82 -14.11 1.81
C ALA A 186 6.13 -14.05 3.31
N SER A 187 5.35 -13.33 4.11
CA SER A 187 5.57 -13.19 5.56
C SER A 187 5.38 -14.51 6.33
N ALA A 188 5.97 -14.58 7.52
CA ALA A 188 5.75 -15.71 8.43
C ALA A 188 4.26 -15.85 8.84
N ALA A 189 3.58 -14.70 9.03
CA ALA A 189 2.14 -14.68 9.33
C ALA A 189 1.31 -15.25 8.19
N ALA A 190 1.56 -14.82 6.93
CA ALA A 190 0.85 -15.33 5.76
C ALA A 190 1.04 -16.84 5.58
N ARG A 191 2.28 -17.35 5.74
CA ARG A 191 2.56 -18.79 5.64
C ARG A 191 1.87 -19.60 6.73
N ARG A 192 1.82 -19.05 7.97
CA ARG A 192 1.23 -19.76 9.12
C ARG A 192 -0.29 -19.80 9.07
N LEU A 193 -0.93 -18.70 8.66
CA LEU A 193 -2.39 -18.50 8.72
C LEU A 193 -3.09 -18.92 7.42
N GLY A 194 -2.35 -19.04 6.30
CA GLY A 194 -2.93 -19.41 5.01
C GLY A 194 -4.09 -18.48 4.63
N SER A 195 -5.24 -19.05 4.26
CA SER A 195 -6.47 -18.32 3.93
C SER A 195 -7.03 -17.47 5.10
N GLY A 196 -6.68 -17.83 6.33
CA GLY A 196 -7.05 -17.05 7.51
C GLY A 196 -6.18 -15.80 7.76
N TRP A 197 -5.18 -15.51 6.92
CA TRP A 197 -4.39 -14.28 7.06
C TRP A 197 -5.20 -13.06 6.64
N PRO A 198 -5.44 -12.07 7.53
CA PRO A 198 -6.37 -10.96 7.24
C PRO A 198 -5.99 -10.12 6.02
N ALA A 199 -4.70 -10.09 5.64
CA ALA A 199 -4.27 -9.32 4.48
C ALA A 199 -4.45 -10.05 3.13
N ILE A 200 -5.06 -11.24 3.11
CA ILE A 200 -5.55 -11.81 1.84
C ILE A 200 -6.69 -10.97 1.30
N ALA A 201 -7.69 -10.64 2.15
CA ALA A 201 -8.78 -9.73 1.84
C ALA A 201 -9.26 -9.84 0.37
N PRO A 202 -9.77 -11.00 -0.08
CA PRO A 202 -10.02 -11.26 -1.51
C PRO A 202 -11.10 -10.35 -2.11
N ASP A 203 -11.89 -9.69 -1.28
CA ASP A 203 -12.90 -8.72 -1.69
C ASP A 203 -12.33 -7.32 -2.00
N TYR A 204 -11.05 -7.08 -1.65
CA TYR A 204 -10.40 -5.77 -1.80
C TYR A 204 -9.02 -5.85 -2.45
N HIS A 205 -8.21 -6.88 -2.13
CA HIS A 205 -6.84 -7.02 -2.63
C HIS A 205 -6.80 -7.81 -3.94
N ARG A 206 -6.42 -7.16 -5.02
CA ARG A 206 -6.24 -7.80 -6.34
C ARG A 206 -4.88 -8.48 -6.45
N TRP A 207 -3.84 -7.86 -5.88
CA TRP A 207 -2.45 -8.22 -6.05
C TRP A 207 -1.79 -8.51 -4.71
N HIS A 208 -0.97 -9.55 -4.68
CA HIS A 208 -0.28 -9.98 -3.47
C HIS A 208 1.22 -10.02 -3.72
N PHE A 209 1.94 -9.12 -3.07
CA PHE A 209 3.34 -8.91 -3.32
C PHE A 209 4.23 -9.73 -2.39
N THR A 210 5.29 -10.29 -2.97
CA THR A 210 6.49 -10.73 -2.27
C THR A 210 7.57 -9.68 -2.46
N PRO A 211 8.64 -9.68 -1.64
CA PRO A 211 9.81 -8.82 -1.88
C PRO A 211 10.34 -8.92 -3.31
N HIS A 212 10.41 -10.12 -3.85
CA HIS A 212 10.91 -10.39 -5.20
C HIS A 212 9.97 -9.86 -6.29
N SER A 213 8.68 -10.18 -6.20
CA SER A 213 7.71 -9.77 -7.24
C SER A 213 7.53 -8.25 -7.29
N LEU A 214 7.55 -7.57 -6.12
CA LEU A 214 7.48 -6.11 -6.07
C LEU A 214 8.74 -5.46 -6.65
N ALA A 215 9.92 -5.96 -6.28
CA ALA A 215 11.19 -5.44 -6.82
C ALA A 215 11.26 -5.60 -8.35
N ARG A 216 10.82 -6.74 -8.89
CA ARG A 216 10.75 -6.99 -10.32
C ARG A 216 9.76 -6.03 -11.01
N LEU A 217 8.55 -5.89 -10.49
CA LEU A 217 7.55 -4.97 -11.04
C LEU A 217 8.07 -3.53 -11.07
N LEU A 218 8.74 -3.09 -10.01
CA LEU A 218 9.35 -1.76 -9.93
C LEU A 218 10.45 -1.58 -10.99
N ALA A 219 11.35 -2.55 -11.13
CA ALA A 219 12.43 -2.50 -12.12
C ALA A 219 11.87 -2.42 -13.55
N GLU A 220 10.87 -3.25 -13.88
CA GLU A 220 10.19 -3.24 -15.18
C GLU A 220 9.39 -1.94 -15.44
N SER A 221 9.11 -1.15 -14.38
CA SER A 221 8.40 0.13 -14.44
C SER A 221 9.33 1.35 -14.38
N GLY A 222 10.64 1.16 -14.52
CA GLY A 222 11.64 2.24 -14.54
C GLY A 222 11.99 2.79 -13.16
N PHE A 223 11.97 1.91 -12.14
CA PHE A 223 12.38 2.23 -10.78
C PHE A 223 13.48 1.30 -10.28
N ARG A 224 14.54 1.85 -9.73
CA ARG A 224 15.59 1.10 -9.04
C ARG A 224 15.31 1.04 -7.53
N VAL A 225 15.13 -0.16 -7.01
CA VAL A 225 14.97 -0.39 -5.56
C VAL A 225 16.28 -0.05 -4.84
N VAL A 226 16.20 0.85 -3.86
CA VAL A 226 17.37 1.35 -3.09
C VAL A 226 17.33 0.85 -1.65
N GLY A 227 16.17 0.47 -1.17
CA GLY A 227 15.99 -0.09 0.17
C GLY A 227 14.69 -0.83 0.29
N GLN A 228 14.74 -1.92 1.03
CA GLN A 228 13.58 -2.78 1.28
C GLN A 228 13.63 -3.27 2.71
N ASP A 229 12.53 -3.04 3.43
CA ASP A 229 12.37 -3.44 4.83
C ASP A 229 11.06 -4.21 4.99
N THR A 230 10.96 -5.06 5.99
CA THR A 230 9.66 -5.59 6.44
C THR A 230 9.38 -5.15 7.87
N ILE A 231 8.11 -4.94 8.18
CA ILE A 231 7.66 -4.58 9.51
C ILE A 231 6.47 -5.41 9.93
N PHE A 232 6.23 -5.51 11.25
CA PHE A 232 5.03 -6.13 11.79
C PHE A 232 3.91 -5.10 11.87
N SER A 233 2.74 -5.44 11.26
CA SER A 233 1.52 -4.66 11.39
C SER A 233 0.76 -5.06 12.66
N ARG A 234 0.40 -4.07 13.46
CA ARG A 234 -0.54 -4.31 14.56
C ARG A 234 -1.93 -4.72 14.08
N TYR A 235 -2.30 -4.30 12.88
CA TYR A 235 -3.60 -4.57 12.28
C TYR A 235 -3.81 -6.04 11.93
N TYR A 236 -2.79 -6.72 11.39
CA TYR A 236 -2.88 -8.12 10.99
C TYR A 236 -2.63 -9.12 12.14
N TRP A 237 -2.25 -8.65 13.31
CA TRP A 237 -2.03 -9.47 14.49
C TRP A 237 -3.28 -9.56 15.35
N ARG A 238 -4.28 -10.32 14.93
CA ARG A 238 -5.38 -10.77 15.81
C ARG A 238 -4.91 -11.96 16.63
N ALA A 239 -4.20 -11.69 17.71
CA ALA A 239 -3.88 -12.74 18.68
C ALA A 239 -5.10 -13.04 19.57
N PRO A 240 -5.36 -14.32 19.95
CA PRO A 240 -6.33 -14.66 20.98
C PRO A 240 -6.09 -13.85 22.27
N ALA A 241 -7.16 -13.61 23.04
CA ALA A 241 -7.10 -12.69 24.20
C ALA A 241 -5.97 -13.01 25.20
N ARG A 242 -5.61 -14.29 25.38
CA ARG A 242 -4.50 -14.74 26.25
C ARG A 242 -3.11 -14.36 25.73
N LEU A 243 -2.95 -14.26 24.41
CA LEU A 243 -1.71 -13.80 23.77
C LEU A 243 -1.65 -12.28 23.64
N ARG A 244 -2.78 -11.55 23.82
CA ARG A 244 -2.79 -10.08 23.82
C ARG A 244 -2.06 -9.49 25.01
N GLN A 245 -2.09 -10.13 26.20
CA GLN A 245 -1.32 -9.71 27.37
C GLN A 245 0.18 -9.92 27.17
N ALA A 246 0.58 -11.09 26.69
CA ALA A 246 2.00 -11.36 26.34
C ALA A 246 2.47 -10.45 25.19
N ARG A 247 1.59 -10.17 24.20
CA ARG A 247 1.86 -9.20 23.14
C ARG A 247 2.05 -7.78 23.66
N ASN A 248 1.26 -7.32 24.63
CA ASN A 248 1.40 -5.97 25.19
C ASN A 248 2.72 -5.81 25.93
N LEU A 249 3.24 -6.87 26.55
CA LEU A 249 4.58 -6.90 27.15
C LEU A 249 5.68 -6.87 26.06
N VAL A 250 5.60 -7.75 25.07
CA VAL A 250 6.56 -7.79 23.96
C VAL A 250 6.50 -6.51 23.13
N VAL A 251 5.31 -5.93 22.88
CA VAL A 251 5.14 -4.70 22.11
C VAL A 251 5.47 -3.44 22.91
N ALA A 252 5.39 -3.45 24.25
CA ALA A 252 5.88 -2.37 25.08
C ALA A 252 7.42 -2.30 25.04
N ASP A 253 8.11 -3.44 25.11
CA ASP A 253 9.56 -3.51 24.89
C ASP A 253 9.94 -3.18 23.45
N PHE A 254 9.14 -3.57 22.46
CA PHE A 254 9.34 -3.22 21.06
C PHE A 254 8.99 -1.75 20.72
N ALA A 255 8.15 -1.08 21.50
CA ALA A 255 7.87 0.35 21.33
C ALA A 255 8.99 1.21 21.93
N ALA A 256 9.69 0.71 22.96
CA ALA A 256 10.91 1.28 23.51
C ALA A 256 12.12 1.03 22.58
N CYS A 257 12.18 -0.09 21.87
CA CYS A 257 13.12 -0.35 20.78
C CYS A 257 12.60 0.31 19.51
N ARG A 258 13.13 1.49 19.19
CA ARG A 258 12.93 2.23 17.95
C ARG A 258 12.77 1.31 16.74
N SER A 259 11.52 1.14 16.25
CA SER A 259 11.12 0.39 15.06
C SER A 259 12.06 -0.74 14.66
N LEU A 260 11.75 -1.99 15.04
CA LEU A 260 12.49 -3.15 14.56
C LEU A 260 12.35 -3.22 13.05
N ARG A 261 13.35 -2.69 12.35
CA ARG A 261 13.58 -3.01 10.95
C ARG A 261 14.06 -4.45 10.94
N VAL A 262 13.15 -5.35 10.61
CA VAL A 262 13.57 -6.72 10.38
C VAL A 262 14.14 -6.74 8.98
N SER A 263 15.46 -6.78 8.87
CA SER A 263 16.16 -6.88 7.58
C SER A 263 15.87 -8.20 6.84
N HIS A 264 15.11 -9.12 7.46
CA HIS A 264 14.77 -10.38 6.83
C HIS A 264 13.49 -10.24 5.99
N PRO A 265 13.55 -10.48 4.67
CA PRO A 265 12.47 -10.17 3.71
C PRO A 265 11.18 -10.96 3.92
N THR A 266 11.20 -12.02 4.74
CA THR A 266 10.04 -12.92 4.93
C THR A 266 9.50 -12.95 6.37
N LEU A 267 9.93 -12.06 7.26
CA LEU A 267 9.43 -12.05 8.64
C LEU A 267 8.25 -11.13 8.83
N GLY A 268 8.36 -9.86 8.44
CA GLY A 268 7.31 -8.89 8.63
C GLY A 268 6.15 -9.06 7.65
N ASP A 269 4.96 -8.74 8.10
CA ASP A 269 3.70 -8.84 7.35
C ASP A 269 3.39 -7.63 6.45
N LEU A 270 4.15 -6.55 6.61
CA LEU A 270 4.18 -5.44 5.65
C LEU A 270 5.56 -5.31 5.02
N LEU A 271 5.56 -5.06 3.74
CA LEU A 271 6.73 -4.79 2.92
C LEU A 271 6.81 -3.30 2.65
N ARG A 272 7.97 -2.70 2.95
CA ARG A 272 8.29 -1.30 2.67
C ARG A 272 9.42 -1.21 1.67
N VAL A 273 9.26 -0.37 0.67
CA VAL A 273 10.25 -0.19 -0.39
C VAL A 273 10.52 1.28 -0.63
N PHE A 274 11.80 1.62 -0.75
CA PHE A 274 12.26 2.84 -1.37
C PHE A 274 12.82 2.53 -2.74
N ALA A 275 12.34 3.25 -3.74
CA ALA A 275 12.87 3.16 -5.09
C ALA A 275 13.17 4.56 -5.65
N ARG A 276 14.13 4.63 -6.56
CA ARG A 276 14.47 5.83 -7.31
C ARG A 276 13.91 5.71 -8.72
N ARG A 277 13.34 6.81 -9.23
CA ARG A 277 13.04 6.92 -10.65
C ARG A 277 14.37 6.81 -11.44
N GLU A 278 14.39 5.91 -12.42
CA GLU A 278 15.48 5.84 -13.39
C GLU A 278 15.07 6.62 -14.63
N ASP A 279 15.96 7.49 -15.08
CA ASP A 279 15.86 8.10 -16.39
C ASP A 279 16.45 7.11 -17.39
N SER A 280 15.61 6.67 -18.33
CA SER A 280 15.97 5.79 -19.45
C SER A 280 16.70 6.57 -20.53
#